data_72d1bd24a40ef052f60bda93c0ef19be
#
_entry.id   72d1bd24a40ef052f60bda93c0ef19be
#
_cell.length_a   1.000
_cell.length_b   1.000
_cell.length_c   1.000
_cell.angle_alpha   90.00
_cell.angle_beta   90.00
_cell.angle_gamma   90.00
#
_symmetry.space_group_name_H-M   'P 1'
#
loop_
_entity.id
_entity.type
_entity.pdbx_description
1 polymer ?
#
loop_
_entity_poly.entity_id
_entity_poly.type
_entity_poly.pdbx_seq_one_letter_code
_entity_poly.pdbx_strand_id
1 'polypeptide(L)'
;MLEKVWIVITEEDEKTEEQAKRLKKRLQSEGLEAGMEPFFSDSRKPQPAAGELYLTDCPEAVGRLAGENCRILLYLTEKSRKLSMTEYPYAVEDLEEIDAGYLEGIYRRLAGEPWEILRTKRLLVREQREEDLDSLYEIYAHPDMTAYMEGLAVDREEEREWLRSYIRTVYPLYGFGLWMLEKRNGDCIGRAGFFWREEAKLPERGFAIKKSEQGQGYCLEACRAILEYGFGELEFSGVQALTREENRAAEAVLMRLGFQRCGVTQADGKKAVRWILLRSQVPSSELKEGGEKPAPQWKGEDPCGIPDRSVWEEPAP
;
A
#
# COMPACT_ATOMS: atom_id res chain seq x y z
N MET A 1 -10.93 -14.34 -1.65
CA MET A 1 -11.19 -14.19 -0.19
C MET A 1 -10.36 -15.24 0.53
N LEU A 2 -9.68 -14.85 1.60
CA LEU A 2 -8.94 -15.77 2.46
C LEU A 2 -9.94 -16.62 3.27
N GLU A 3 -9.79 -17.92 3.21
CA GLU A 3 -10.67 -18.88 3.91
C GLU A 3 -9.94 -19.56 5.05
N LYS A 4 -8.62 -19.76 4.90
CA LYS A 4 -7.82 -20.51 5.85
C LYS A 4 -6.38 -20.04 5.96
N VAL A 5 -5.85 -20.02 7.18
CA VAL A 5 -4.43 -19.79 7.46
C VAL A 5 -3.80 -21.04 8.07
N TRP A 6 -2.70 -21.46 7.48
CA TRP A 6 -1.85 -22.50 8.03
C TRP A 6 -0.66 -21.89 8.74
N ILE A 7 -0.54 -22.12 10.05
CA ILE A 7 0.57 -21.68 10.88
C ILE A 7 1.56 -22.82 11.01
N VAL A 8 2.72 -22.66 10.36
CA VAL A 8 3.78 -23.69 10.29
C VAL A 8 5.05 -23.11 10.93
N ILE A 9 5.24 -23.34 12.22
CA ILE A 9 6.32 -22.76 13.02
C ILE A 9 7.24 -23.84 13.52
N THR A 10 8.55 -23.56 13.57
CA THR A 10 9.54 -24.47 14.13
C THR A 10 9.40 -24.50 15.65
N GLU A 11 9.15 -25.70 16.20
CA GLU A 11 8.83 -25.96 17.62
C GLU A 11 10.00 -25.74 18.62
N GLU A 12 11.06 -25.03 18.25
CA GLU A 12 12.25 -24.91 19.08
C GLU A 12 12.19 -23.79 20.15
N ASP A 13 11.15 -22.93 20.08
CA ASP A 13 10.95 -21.85 21.05
C ASP A 13 9.52 -21.87 21.61
N GLU A 14 9.42 -22.21 22.91
CA GLU A 14 8.15 -22.31 23.64
C GLU A 14 7.33 -21.00 23.59
N LYS A 15 8.00 -19.83 23.55
CA LYS A 15 7.35 -18.53 23.45
C LYS A 15 6.66 -18.35 22.10
N THR A 16 7.34 -18.66 21.01
CA THR A 16 6.82 -18.58 19.64
C THR A 16 5.66 -19.55 19.44
N GLU A 17 5.75 -20.77 19.98
CA GLU A 17 4.64 -21.73 19.93
C GLU A 17 3.39 -21.21 20.66
N GLU A 18 3.58 -20.58 21.83
CA GLU A 18 2.48 -20.00 22.59
C GLU A 18 1.83 -18.82 21.84
N GLN A 19 2.63 -17.92 21.26
CA GLN A 19 2.12 -16.82 20.41
C GLN A 19 1.35 -17.35 19.21
N ALA A 20 1.83 -18.38 18.53
CA ALA A 20 1.12 -19.03 17.44
C ALA A 20 -0.22 -19.64 17.86
N LYS A 21 -0.28 -20.27 19.02
CA LYS A 21 -1.55 -20.78 19.59
C LYS A 21 -2.54 -19.67 19.91
N ARG A 22 -2.06 -18.53 20.42
CA ARG A 22 -2.89 -17.33 20.68
C ARG A 22 -3.41 -16.75 19.37
N LEU A 23 -2.54 -16.59 18.36
CA LEU A 23 -2.94 -16.13 17.02
C LEU A 23 -4.02 -17.03 16.44
N LYS A 24 -3.84 -18.34 16.43
CA LYS A 24 -4.85 -19.29 15.95
C LYS A 24 -6.22 -19.06 16.61
N LYS A 25 -6.26 -18.93 17.95
CA LYS A 25 -7.52 -18.72 18.67
C LYS A 25 -8.16 -17.37 18.29
N ARG A 26 -7.36 -16.32 18.16
CA ARG A 26 -7.84 -14.99 17.75
C ARG A 26 -8.46 -15.04 16.36
N LEU A 27 -7.75 -15.58 15.35
CA LEU A 27 -8.27 -15.71 13.99
C LEU A 27 -9.57 -16.50 13.93
N GLN A 28 -9.69 -17.58 14.70
CA GLN A 28 -10.92 -18.36 14.78
C GLN A 28 -12.06 -17.57 15.41
N SER A 29 -11.78 -16.71 16.42
CA SER A 29 -12.80 -15.83 17.01
C SER A 29 -13.26 -14.71 16.07
N GLU A 30 -12.42 -14.34 15.10
CA GLU A 30 -12.72 -13.37 14.04
C GLU A 30 -13.37 -14.01 12.81
N GLY A 31 -13.62 -15.34 12.85
CA GLY A 31 -14.32 -16.09 11.80
C GLY A 31 -13.43 -16.63 10.69
N LEU A 32 -12.10 -16.55 10.84
CA LEU A 32 -11.13 -17.09 9.88
C LEU A 32 -10.66 -18.48 10.32
N GLU A 33 -10.73 -19.49 9.43
CA GLU A 33 -10.21 -20.80 9.76
C GLU A 33 -8.68 -20.76 9.92
N ALA A 34 -8.18 -21.29 11.02
CA ALA A 34 -6.74 -21.36 11.29
C ALA A 34 -6.32 -22.75 11.74
N GLY A 35 -5.36 -23.34 11.02
CA GLY A 35 -4.71 -24.62 11.33
C GLY A 35 -3.30 -24.41 11.85
N MET A 36 -2.85 -25.28 12.75
CA MET A 36 -1.41 -25.44 13.07
C MET A 36 -1.03 -26.83 12.64
N GLU A 37 0.00 -26.92 11.81
CA GLU A 37 0.60 -28.22 11.47
C GLU A 37 2.07 -28.20 11.88
N PRO A 38 2.58 -29.26 12.50
CA PRO A 38 4.01 -29.48 12.60
C PRO A 38 4.54 -29.57 11.17
N PHE A 39 5.76 -29.10 10.97
CA PHE A 39 6.47 -29.17 9.69
C PHE A 39 6.16 -30.46 8.96
N PHE A 40 5.62 -30.38 7.77
CA PHE A 40 4.97 -31.43 6.98
C PHE A 40 5.55 -32.81 7.20
N SER A 41 4.79 -33.70 7.86
CA SER A 41 5.08 -35.16 7.81
C SER A 41 5.06 -35.61 6.35
N ASP A 42 5.90 -36.56 5.99
CA ASP A 42 6.17 -37.05 4.62
C ASP A 42 4.93 -37.44 3.78
N SER A 43 3.75 -37.44 4.36
CA SER A 43 2.51 -37.92 3.77
C SER A 43 1.61 -36.89 3.14
N ARG A 44 1.83 -35.58 3.33
CA ARG A 44 1.02 -34.51 2.75
C ARG A 44 1.88 -33.50 2.00
N LYS A 45 1.79 -33.48 0.67
CA LYS A 45 2.31 -32.37 -0.12
C LYS A 45 1.37 -31.19 0.07
N PRO A 46 1.90 -29.98 0.41
CA PRO A 46 1.09 -28.79 0.34
C PRO A 46 0.59 -28.64 -1.10
N GLN A 47 -0.67 -28.27 -1.25
CA GLN A 47 -1.22 -27.97 -2.58
C GLN A 47 -1.70 -26.53 -2.58
N PRO A 48 -1.44 -25.76 -3.64
CA PRO A 48 -1.95 -24.40 -3.75
C PRO A 48 -3.47 -24.46 -3.82
N ALA A 49 -4.13 -24.14 -2.72
CA ALA A 49 -5.58 -24.02 -2.69
C ALA A 49 -5.98 -22.54 -2.74
N ALA A 50 -7.03 -22.26 -3.49
CA ALA A 50 -7.66 -20.95 -3.43
C ALA A 50 -8.15 -20.70 -1.99
N GLY A 51 -7.93 -19.49 -1.47
CA GLY A 51 -8.33 -19.15 -0.12
C GLY A 51 -7.35 -19.54 0.99
N GLU A 52 -6.17 -20.12 0.69
CA GLU A 52 -5.19 -20.52 1.71
C GLU A 52 -3.95 -19.62 1.74
N LEU A 53 -3.47 -19.33 2.96
CA LEU A 53 -2.24 -18.59 3.24
C LEU A 53 -1.40 -19.39 4.26
N TYR A 54 -0.10 -19.48 4.03
CA TYR A 54 0.85 -20.14 4.92
C TYR A 54 1.70 -19.09 5.64
N LEU A 55 1.63 -19.07 6.96
CA LEU A 55 2.48 -18.27 7.85
C LEU A 55 3.57 -19.19 8.41
N THR A 56 4.84 -18.89 8.13
CA THR A 56 5.93 -19.77 8.54
C THR A 56 7.25 -19.04 8.82
N ASP A 57 8.01 -19.54 9.80
CA ASP A 57 9.39 -19.15 10.09
C ASP A 57 10.41 -20.21 9.60
N CYS A 58 9.94 -21.31 9.03
CA CYS A 58 10.75 -22.47 8.67
C CYS A 58 11.26 -22.38 7.23
N PRO A 59 12.58 -22.20 6.98
CA PRO A 59 13.14 -22.13 5.63
C PRO A 59 12.85 -23.35 4.76
N GLU A 60 12.84 -24.54 5.36
CA GLU A 60 12.55 -25.79 4.66
C GLU A 60 11.08 -25.87 4.21
N ALA A 61 10.15 -25.35 5.05
CA ALA A 61 8.75 -25.23 4.70
C ALA A 61 8.57 -24.22 3.55
N VAL A 62 9.25 -23.09 3.61
CA VAL A 62 9.23 -22.08 2.53
C VAL A 62 9.64 -22.68 1.20
N GLY A 63 10.75 -23.42 1.14
CA GLY A 63 11.21 -24.06 -0.09
C GLY A 63 10.21 -25.04 -0.69
N ARG A 64 9.51 -25.82 0.14
CA ARG A 64 8.45 -26.75 -0.32
C ARG A 64 7.20 -26.01 -0.78
N LEU A 65 6.74 -25.02 -0.01
CA LEU A 65 5.55 -24.22 -0.33
C LEU A 65 5.73 -23.42 -1.61
N ALA A 66 6.90 -22.83 -1.81
CA ALA A 66 7.24 -22.09 -3.02
C ALA A 66 7.29 -23.00 -4.25
N GLY A 67 7.86 -24.21 -4.12
CA GLY A 67 7.88 -25.19 -5.19
C GLY A 67 6.48 -25.65 -5.66
N GLU A 68 5.48 -25.53 -4.79
CA GLU A 68 4.07 -25.81 -5.09
C GLU A 68 3.26 -24.52 -5.35
N ASN A 69 3.90 -23.37 -5.51
CA ASN A 69 3.27 -22.07 -5.76
C ASN A 69 2.22 -21.67 -4.71
N CYS A 70 2.44 -22.01 -3.44
CA CYS A 70 1.60 -21.59 -2.32
C CYS A 70 1.85 -20.14 -1.94
N ARG A 71 0.86 -19.48 -1.33
CA ARG A 71 1.00 -18.11 -0.81
C ARG A 71 1.65 -18.16 0.57
N ILE A 72 2.75 -17.41 0.72
CA ILE A 72 3.59 -17.45 1.90
C ILE A 72 3.70 -16.08 2.53
N LEU A 73 3.44 -16.01 3.84
CA LEU A 73 3.79 -14.90 4.71
C LEU A 73 4.90 -15.37 5.64
N LEU A 74 6.04 -14.68 5.64
CA LEU A 74 7.14 -15.04 6.53
C LEU A 74 6.88 -14.53 7.95
N TYR A 75 7.17 -15.36 8.95
CA TYR A 75 7.40 -14.89 10.31
C TYR A 75 8.91 -14.77 10.54
N LEU A 76 9.37 -13.55 10.88
CA LEU A 76 10.79 -13.23 10.99
C LEU A 76 11.35 -13.66 12.35
N THR A 77 12.07 -14.76 12.34
CA THR A 77 12.90 -15.26 13.43
C THR A 77 14.38 -15.20 13.02
N GLU A 78 15.30 -15.54 13.89
CA GLU A 78 16.73 -15.61 13.53
C GLU A 78 16.99 -16.58 12.35
N LYS A 79 16.17 -17.60 12.19
CA LYS A 79 16.28 -18.60 11.11
C LYS A 79 15.76 -18.07 9.79
N SER A 80 14.58 -17.48 9.79
CA SER A 80 13.91 -17.01 8.57
C SER A 80 14.45 -15.68 8.04
N ARG A 81 15.13 -14.85 8.86
CA ARG A 81 15.79 -13.59 8.43
C ARG A 81 16.86 -13.78 7.35
N LYS A 82 17.32 -15.02 7.13
CA LYS A 82 18.27 -15.36 6.05
C LYS A 82 17.61 -15.53 4.68
N LEU A 83 16.28 -15.64 4.66
CA LEU A 83 15.52 -15.75 3.41
C LEU A 83 15.49 -14.42 2.67
N SER A 84 15.46 -14.51 1.34
CA SER A 84 15.45 -13.34 0.49
C SER A 84 14.09 -12.62 0.53
N MET A 85 14.06 -11.38 1.03
CA MET A 85 12.85 -10.54 0.99
C MET A 85 12.45 -10.16 -0.45
N THR A 86 13.34 -10.31 -1.42
CA THR A 86 13.00 -10.11 -2.83
C THR A 86 12.07 -11.19 -3.36
N GLU A 87 12.24 -12.42 -2.86
CA GLU A 87 11.40 -13.56 -3.25
C GLU A 87 10.11 -13.63 -2.41
N TYR A 88 10.19 -13.20 -1.13
CA TYR A 88 9.08 -13.24 -0.17
C TYR A 88 8.83 -11.85 0.40
N PRO A 89 8.09 -10.99 -0.33
CA PRO A 89 7.99 -9.56 -0.02
C PRO A 89 7.16 -9.24 1.23
N TYR A 90 6.49 -10.23 1.82
CA TYR A 90 5.66 -10.05 3.00
C TYR A 90 6.21 -10.83 4.18
N ALA A 91 6.48 -10.11 5.25
CA ALA A 91 6.97 -10.69 6.50
C ALA A 91 6.40 -9.95 7.71
N VAL A 92 6.30 -10.65 8.83
CA VAL A 92 5.87 -10.10 10.12
C VAL A 92 6.89 -10.45 11.20
N GLU A 93 7.09 -9.54 12.14
CA GLU A 93 8.00 -9.74 13.28
C GLU A 93 7.25 -10.08 14.57
N ASP A 94 5.97 -9.71 14.68
CA ASP A 94 5.14 -9.96 15.86
C ASP A 94 3.81 -10.61 15.46
N LEU A 95 3.55 -11.80 16.03
CA LEU A 95 2.30 -12.52 15.80
C LEU A 95 1.12 -11.90 16.58
N GLU A 96 1.39 -11.07 17.59
CA GLU A 96 0.35 -10.43 18.39
C GLU A 96 -0.29 -9.25 17.66
N GLU A 97 0.38 -8.69 16.66
CA GLU A 97 -0.12 -7.58 15.85
C GLU A 97 -0.95 -8.03 14.62
N ILE A 98 -1.08 -9.35 14.37
CA ILE A 98 -1.77 -9.88 13.19
C ILE A 98 -3.26 -10.10 13.48
N ASP A 99 -4.15 -9.60 12.64
CA ASP A 99 -5.58 -9.89 12.62
C ASP A 99 -6.04 -10.51 11.29
N ALA A 100 -7.30 -10.97 11.21
CA ALA A 100 -7.85 -11.56 9.99
C ALA A 100 -7.92 -10.55 8.83
N GLY A 101 -8.13 -9.27 9.11
CA GLY A 101 -8.17 -8.21 8.08
C GLY A 101 -6.80 -7.97 7.46
N TYR A 102 -5.76 -7.96 8.27
CA TYR A 102 -4.37 -7.87 7.78
C TYR A 102 -4.02 -9.07 6.89
N LEU A 103 -4.33 -10.29 7.33
CA LEU A 103 -4.06 -11.50 6.56
C LEU A 103 -4.85 -11.58 5.26
N GLU A 104 -6.11 -11.14 5.24
CA GLU A 104 -6.90 -10.98 4.00
C GLU A 104 -6.21 -10.04 3.02
N GLY A 105 -5.69 -8.90 3.48
CA GLY A 105 -4.96 -7.95 2.64
C GLY A 105 -3.68 -8.54 2.05
N ILE A 106 -2.87 -9.25 2.85
CA ILE A 106 -1.67 -9.95 2.37
C ILE A 106 -2.05 -11.04 1.36
N TYR A 107 -3.08 -11.84 1.67
CA TYR A 107 -3.56 -12.87 0.76
C TYR A 107 -3.96 -12.29 -0.61
N ARG A 108 -4.71 -11.18 -0.63
CA ARG A 108 -5.12 -10.50 -1.86
C ARG A 108 -3.92 -10.04 -2.67
N ARG A 109 -2.95 -9.39 -2.05
CA ARG A 109 -1.72 -8.95 -2.72
C ARG A 109 -0.95 -10.13 -3.33
N LEU A 110 -0.80 -11.23 -2.58
CA LEU A 110 -0.18 -12.47 -3.06
C LEU A 110 -1.00 -13.17 -4.16
N ALA A 111 -2.31 -12.92 -4.20
CA ALA A 111 -3.19 -13.42 -5.26
C ALA A 111 -3.22 -12.49 -6.49
N GLY A 112 -2.52 -11.35 -6.46
CA GLY A 112 -2.61 -10.32 -7.51
C GLY A 112 -3.90 -9.51 -7.46
N GLU A 113 -4.68 -9.63 -6.39
CA GLU A 113 -5.90 -8.86 -6.18
C GLU A 113 -5.57 -7.56 -5.43
N PRO A 114 -6.11 -6.40 -5.86
CA PRO A 114 -5.86 -5.13 -5.20
C PRO A 114 -6.54 -5.10 -3.83
N TRP A 115 -5.86 -4.54 -2.84
CA TRP A 115 -6.47 -4.28 -1.55
C TRP A 115 -7.45 -3.10 -1.66
N GLU A 116 -8.68 -3.28 -1.17
CA GLU A 116 -9.65 -2.21 -1.00
C GLU A 116 -9.30 -1.40 0.26
N ILE A 117 -8.83 -0.16 0.06
CA ILE A 117 -8.39 0.69 1.17
C ILE A 117 -9.59 1.25 1.93
N LEU A 118 -10.50 1.88 1.19
CA LEU A 118 -11.72 2.46 1.77
C LEU A 118 -12.80 2.68 0.70
N ARG A 119 -14.03 2.88 1.16
CA ARG A 119 -15.17 3.24 0.32
C ARG A 119 -15.73 4.58 0.77
N THR A 120 -15.99 5.45 -0.18
CA THR A 120 -16.72 6.70 0.02
C THR A 120 -18.18 6.56 -0.44
N LYS A 121 -18.92 7.65 -0.45
CA LYS A 121 -20.30 7.64 -0.99
C LYS A 121 -20.34 7.20 -2.46
N ARG A 122 -19.37 7.64 -3.29
CA ARG A 122 -19.38 7.45 -4.74
C ARG A 122 -18.20 6.63 -5.27
N LEU A 123 -17.14 6.45 -4.48
CA LEU A 123 -15.88 5.87 -4.93
C LEU A 123 -15.47 4.68 -4.07
N LEU A 124 -14.79 3.74 -4.71
CA LEU A 124 -13.90 2.77 -4.12
C LEU A 124 -12.46 3.29 -4.30
N VAL A 125 -11.70 3.32 -3.20
CA VAL A 125 -10.26 3.57 -3.21
C VAL A 125 -9.57 2.24 -3.00
N ARG A 126 -8.75 1.82 -3.96
CA ARG A 126 -8.06 0.53 -3.95
C ARG A 126 -6.64 0.64 -4.48
N GLU A 127 -5.82 -0.34 -4.16
CA GLU A 127 -4.50 -0.47 -4.78
C GLU A 127 -4.61 -0.58 -6.30
N GLN A 128 -3.54 -0.20 -6.98
CA GLN A 128 -3.41 -0.39 -8.41
C GLN A 128 -3.17 -1.87 -8.73
N ARG A 129 -3.54 -2.28 -9.93
CA ARG A 129 -3.26 -3.59 -10.52
C ARG A 129 -2.73 -3.40 -11.94
N GLU A 130 -2.11 -4.43 -12.51
CA GLU A 130 -1.52 -4.31 -13.85
C GLU A 130 -2.57 -4.00 -14.94
N GLU A 131 -3.79 -4.46 -14.75
CA GLU A 131 -4.93 -4.20 -15.66
C GLU A 131 -5.38 -2.75 -15.67
N ASP A 132 -4.96 -1.93 -14.68
CA ASP A 132 -5.28 -0.51 -14.65
C ASP A 132 -4.47 0.33 -15.65
N LEU A 133 -3.51 -0.26 -16.35
CA LEU A 133 -2.61 0.45 -17.25
C LEU A 133 -3.38 1.31 -18.28
N ASP A 134 -4.42 0.76 -18.89
CA ASP A 134 -5.24 1.50 -19.86
C ASP A 134 -5.96 2.69 -19.22
N SER A 135 -6.52 2.48 -18.02
CA SER A 135 -7.17 3.53 -17.24
C SER A 135 -6.19 4.64 -16.84
N LEU A 136 -4.95 4.28 -16.51
CA LEU A 136 -3.90 5.26 -16.21
C LEU A 136 -3.63 6.14 -17.43
N TYR A 137 -3.44 5.57 -18.61
CA TYR A 137 -3.27 6.36 -19.84
C TYR A 137 -4.48 7.25 -20.14
N GLU A 138 -5.70 6.79 -19.90
CA GLU A 138 -6.89 7.62 -20.03
C GLU A 138 -6.94 8.78 -19.03
N ILE A 139 -6.53 8.57 -17.78
CA ILE A 139 -6.45 9.63 -16.76
C ILE A 139 -5.48 10.72 -17.19
N TYR A 140 -4.33 10.36 -17.77
CA TYR A 140 -3.28 11.29 -18.17
C TYR A 140 -3.37 11.76 -19.62
N ALA A 141 -4.36 11.31 -20.41
CA ALA A 141 -4.46 11.60 -21.83
C ALA A 141 -4.59 13.09 -22.19
N HIS A 142 -5.22 13.89 -21.31
CA HIS A 142 -5.40 15.33 -21.60
C HIS A 142 -4.12 16.11 -21.25
N PRO A 143 -3.63 17.02 -22.12
CA PRO A 143 -2.39 17.78 -21.90
C PRO A 143 -2.34 18.55 -20.58
N ASP A 144 -3.48 19.04 -20.09
CA ASP A 144 -3.54 19.74 -18.80
C ASP A 144 -3.13 18.85 -17.62
N MET A 145 -3.22 17.53 -17.76
CA MET A 145 -2.90 16.61 -16.66
C MET A 145 -1.39 16.54 -16.39
N THR A 146 -0.59 16.75 -17.42
CA THR A 146 0.88 16.73 -17.34
C THR A 146 1.52 18.12 -17.29
N ALA A 147 0.70 19.17 -17.25
CA ALA A 147 1.21 20.55 -17.20
C ALA A 147 2.04 20.85 -15.93
N TYR A 148 1.74 20.19 -14.82
CA TYR A 148 2.35 20.44 -13.52
C TYR A 148 2.87 19.17 -12.80
N MET A 149 2.76 18.02 -13.42
CA MET A 149 3.27 16.74 -12.92
C MET A 149 3.82 15.93 -14.08
N GLU A 150 4.60 14.93 -13.77
CA GLU A 150 5.09 13.99 -14.75
C GLU A 150 3.95 13.16 -15.35
N GLY A 151 4.09 12.84 -16.63
CA GLY A 151 3.22 11.92 -17.34
C GLY A 151 3.58 10.47 -17.10
N LEU A 152 2.97 9.58 -17.84
CA LEU A 152 3.35 8.18 -17.94
C LEU A 152 4.44 8.02 -19.00
N ALA A 153 5.20 6.91 -18.96
CA ALA A 153 6.14 6.59 -20.01
C ALA A 153 5.43 6.50 -21.38
N VAL A 154 6.13 6.90 -22.44
CA VAL A 154 5.58 6.83 -23.81
C VAL A 154 5.48 5.37 -24.24
N ASP A 155 6.47 4.55 -23.86
CA ASP A 155 6.43 3.11 -24.08
C ASP A 155 5.51 2.45 -23.04
N ARG A 156 4.50 1.76 -23.52
CA ARG A 156 3.51 1.10 -22.67
C ARG A 156 4.06 -0.10 -21.91
N GLU A 157 5.09 -0.77 -22.45
CA GLU A 157 5.71 -1.90 -21.73
C GLU A 157 6.59 -1.39 -20.61
N GLU A 158 7.32 -0.31 -20.82
CA GLU A 158 8.08 0.38 -19.77
C GLU A 158 7.14 0.82 -18.62
N GLU A 159 6.00 1.44 -18.93
CA GLU A 159 5.01 1.83 -17.92
C GLU A 159 4.42 0.61 -17.19
N ARG A 160 4.17 -0.51 -17.90
CA ARG A 160 3.70 -1.75 -17.30
C ARG A 160 4.71 -2.33 -16.32
N GLU A 161 5.99 -2.37 -16.71
CA GLU A 161 7.07 -2.84 -15.83
C GLU A 161 7.21 -1.95 -14.60
N TRP A 162 7.13 -0.62 -14.79
CA TRP A 162 7.13 0.32 -13.68
C TRP A 162 5.93 0.10 -12.73
N LEU A 163 4.72 -0.03 -13.27
CA LEU A 163 3.51 -0.29 -12.49
C LEU A 163 3.60 -1.61 -11.71
N ARG A 164 4.10 -2.67 -12.37
CA ARG A 164 4.36 -3.96 -11.73
C ARG A 164 5.37 -3.84 -10.58
N SER A 165 6.47 -3.13 -10.82
CA SER A 165 7.47 -2.86 -9.80
C SER A 165 6.88 -2.04 -8.65
N TYR A 166 6.10 -1.00 -8.95
CA TYR A 166 5.42 -0.18 -7.96
C TYR A 166 4.51 -1.02 -7.05
N ILE A 167 3.66 -1.86 -7.62
CA ILE A 167 2.74 -2.74 -6.87
C ILE A 167 3.51 -3.71 -5.96
N ARG A 168 4.60 -4.28 -6.47
CA ARG A 168 5.40 -5.28 -5.76
C ARG A 168 6.31 -4.72 -4.68
N THR A 169 6.64 -3.43 -4.73
CA THR A 169 7.59 -2.81 -3.80
C THR A 169 6.94 -1.77 -2.90
N VAL A 170 6.18 -0.82 -3.45
CA VAL A 170 5.67 0.33 -2.68
C VAL A 170 4.62 -0.08 -1.65
N TYR A 171 3.61 -0.83 -2.06
CA TYR A 171 2.56 -1.25 -1.13
C TYR A 171 3.05 -2.19 -0.02
N PRO A 172 3.90 -3.20 -0.29
CA PRO A 172 4.47 -4.02 0.76
C PRO A 172 5.37 -3.26 1.72
N LEU A 173 6.19 -2.34 1.19
CA LEU A 173 7.19 -1.62 1.97
C LEU A 173 6.57 -0.56 2.89
N TYR A 174 5.67 0.26 2.33
CA TYR A 174 5.13 1.41 3.05
C TYR A 174 3.73 1.18 3.65
N GLY A 175 3.01 0.15 3.21
CA GLY A 175 1.60 -0.05 3.57
C GLY A 175 0.65 0.95 2.91
N PHE A 176 1.18 1.93 2.17
CA PHE A 176 0.41 2.94 1.44
C PHE A 176 1.06 3.28 0.10
N GLY A 177 0.33 4.02 -0.74
CA GLY A 177 0.83 4.46 -2.03
C GLY A 177 -0.20 5.34 -2.74
N LEU A 178 -0.05 5.50 -4.05
CA LEU A 178 -1.07 6.10 -4.90
C LEU A 178 -2.09 5.01 -5.27
N TRP A 179 -3.33 5.20 -4.89
CA TRP A 179 -4.44 4.27 -5.09
C TRP A 179 -5.33 4.71 -6.24
N MET A 180 -5.98 3.76 -6.91
CA MET A 180 -6.99 4.04 -7.92
C MET A 180 -8.29 4.53 -7.27
N LEU A 181 -8.93 5.45 -7.96
CA LEU A 181 -10.25 5.97 -7.63
C LEU A 181 -11.25 5.39 -8.64
N GLU A 182 -12.04 4.43 -8.19
CA GLU A 182 -12.99 3.70 -9.02
C GLU A 182 -14.42 4.08 -8.64
N LYS A 183 -15.25 4.41 -9.63
CA LYS A 183 -16.70 4.61 -9.43
C LYS A 183 -17.39 3.28 -9.19
N ARG A 184 -18.61 3.30 -8.65
CA ARG A 184 -19.39 2.09 -8.38
C ARG A 184 -19.73 1.26 -9.62
N ASN A 185 -19.62 1.82 -10.81
CA ASN A 185 -19.81 1.13 -12.08
C ASN A 185 -18.51 0.51 -12.64
N GLY A 186 -17.40 0.60 -11.90
CA GLY A 186 -16.11 0.08 -12.30
C GLY A 186 -15.21 1.06 -13.08
N ASP A 187 -15.68 2.27 -13.40
CA ASP A 187 -14.87 3.25 -14.11
C ASP A 187 -13.76 3.81 -13.20
N CYS A 188 -12.52 3.67 -13.60
CA CYS A 188 -11.38 4.32 -12.96
C CYS A 188 -11.29 5.78 -13.44
N ILE A 189 -11.42 6.74 -12.51
CA ILE A 189 -11.51 8.16 -12.81
C ILE A 189 -10.31 8.98 -12.36
N GLY A 190 -9.39 8.37 -11.65
CA GLY A 190 -8.23 9.06 -11.12
C GLY A 190 -7.40 8.19 -10.20
N ARG A 191 -6.37 8.79 -9.65
CA ARG A 191 -5.61 8.21 -8.55
C ARG A 191 -5.31 9.25 -7.49
N ALA A 192 -5.24 8.83 -6.24
CA ALA A 192 -4.88 9.67 -5.11
C ALA A 192 -4.30 8.82 -3.98
N GLY A 193 -3.46 9.42 -3.15
CA GLY A 193 -2.86 8.70 -2.03
C GLY A 193 -1.69 9.44 -1.45
N PHE A 194 -0.75 8.68 -0.91
CA PHE A 194 0.46 9.18 -0.31
C PHE A 194 1.68 8.55 -0.96
N PHE A 195 2.80 9.25 -0.94
CA PHE A 195 4.09 8.71 -1.29
C PHE A 195 5.16 9.36 -0.42
N TRP A 196 6.30 8.72 -0.32
CA TRP A 196 7.42 9.22 0.45
C TRP A 196 8.45 9.87 -0.47
N ARG A 197 8.96 11.04 -0.10
CA ARG A 197 10.16 11.62 -0.71
C ARG A 197 11.33 11.48 0.25
N GLU A 198 12.49 11.12 -0.26
CA GLU A 198 13.70 10.84 0.49
C GLU A 198 14.08 11.94 1.50
N GLU A 199 13.91 13.20 1.14
CA GLU A 199 14.23 14.34 2.00
C GLU A 199 13.06 14.84 2.87
N ALA A 200 11.89 14.20 2.77
CA ALA A 200 10.68 14.68 3.42
C ALA A 200 10.51 14.05 4.80
N LYS A 201 10.15 14.89 5.78
CA LYS A 201 9.80 14.46 7.14
C LYS A 201 8.34 14.01 7.27
N LEU A 202 7.52 14.24 6.26
CA LEU A 202 6.10 13.93 6.22
C LEU A 202 5.77 13.25 4.88
N PRO A 203 4.84 12.30 4.85
CA PRO A 203 4.35 11.73 3.60
C PRO A 203 3.77 12.83 2.72
N GLU A 204 4.02 12.73 1.42
CA GLU A 204 3.50 13.66 0.43
C GLU A 204 2.21 13.15 -0.17
N ARG A 205 1.26 14.05 -0.34
CA ARG A 205 -0.01 13.77 -0.95
C ARG A 205 0.00 14.02 -2.44
N GLY A 206 -0.39 13.01 -3.22
CA GLY A 206 -0.65 13.14 -4.65
C GLY A 206 -2.11 12.88 -5.01
N PHE A 207 -2.58 13.53 -6.07
CA PHE A 207 -3.89 13.25 -6.67
C PHE A 207 -3.94 13.68 -8.13
N ALA A 208 -4.66 12.91 -8.94
CA ALA A 208 -4.98 13.21 -10.33
C ALA A 208 -6.39 12.70 -10.63
N ILE A 209 -7.23 13.54 -11.25
CA ILE A 209 -8.59 13.17 -11.69
C ILE A 209 -8.68 13.39 -13.20
N LYS A 210 -9.15 12.37 -13.93
CA LYS A 210 -9.40 12.42 -15.37
C LYS A 210 -10.14 13.71 -15.74
N LYS A 211 -9.69 14.39 -16.78
CA LYS A 211 -10.20 15.74 -17.15
C LYS A 211 -11.71 15.80 -17.25
N SER A 212 -12.34 14.79 -17.85
CA SER A 212 -13.80 14.70 -17.99
C SER A 212 -14.56 14.53 -16.68
N GLU A 213 -13.88 14.10 -15.62
CA GLU A 213 -14.48 13.85 -14.30
C GLU A 213 -14.17 14.97 -13.28
N GLN A 214 -13.43 15.99 -13.70
CA GLN A 214 -13.15 17.17 -12.87
C GLN A 214 -14.40 18.04 -12.65
N GLY A 215 -14.39 18.87 -11.61
CA GLY A 215 -15.49 19.77 -11.28
C GLY A 215 -16.69 19.11 -10.58
N GLN A 216 -16.74 17.78 -10.46
CA GLN A 216 -17.84 17.02 -9.85
C GLN A 216 -17.64 16.71 -8.35
N GLY A 217 -16.54 17.20 -7.76
CA GLY A 217 -16.24 17.02 -6.33
C GLY A 217 -15.57 15.69 -5.97
N TYR A 218 -15.29 14.80 -6.91
CA TYR A 218 -14.65 13.51 -6.66
C TYR A 218 -13.28 13.65 -5.97
N CYS A 219 -12.46 14.60 -6.42
CA CYS A 219 -11.17 14.87 -5.83
C CYS A 219 -11.26 15.18 -4.34
N LEU A 220 -12.14 16.08 -3.93
CA LEU A 220 -12.32 16.46 -2.52
C LEU A 220 -12.88 15.29 -1.70
N GLU A 221 -13.85 14.55 -2.24
CA GLU A 221 -14.42 13.37 -1.57
C GLU A 221 -13.35 12.31 -1.28
N ALA A 222 -12.61 11.90 -2.31
CA ALA A 222 -11.54 10.92 -2.18
C ALA A 222 -10.44 11.42 -1.24
N CYS A 223 -10.00 12.66 -1.44
CA CYS A 223 -8.91 13.26 -0.70
C CYS A 223 -9.21 13.39 0.79
N ARG A 224 -10.44 13.73 1.17
CA ARG A 224 -10.85 13.81 2.57
C ARG A 224 -10.82 12.43 3.23
N ALA A 225 -11.45 11.43 2.61
CA ALA A 225 -11.48 10.08 3.13
C ALA A 225 -10.07 9.45 3.24
N ILE A 226 -9.18 9.73 2.29
CA ILE A 226 -7.79 9.27 2.32
C ILE A 226 -7.01 9.97 3.45
N LEU A 227 -7.24 11.26 3.73
CA LEU A 227 -6.63 11.95 4.85
C LEU A 227 -7.12 11.41 6.21
N GLU A 228 -8.42 11.13 6.33
CA GLU A 228 -8.99 10.45 7.50
C GLU A 228 -8.30 9.10 7.74
N TYR A 229 -8.12 8.30 6.68
CA TYR A 229 -7.38 7.04 6.74
C TYR A 229 -5.91 7.25 7.13
N GLY A 230 -5.23 8.23 6.54
CA GLY A 230 -3.84 8.54 6.85
C GLY A 230 -3.61 8.96 8.31
N PHE A 231 -4.52 9.74 8.88
CA PHE A 231 -4.45 10.17 10.27
C PHE A 231 -4.99 9.15 11.28
N GLY A 232 -5.97 8.35 10.90
CA GLY A 232 -6.59 7.33 11.75
C GLY A 232 -5.81 6.02 11.73
N GLU A 233 -5.72 5.38 10.55
CA GLU A 233 -5.17 4.02 10.41
C GLU A 233 -3.64 4.01 10.22
N LEU A 234 -3.08 5.00 9.48
CA LEU A 234 -1.64 5.08 9.25
C LEU A 234 -0.91 5.96 10.30
N GLU A 235 -1.67 6.55 11.23
CA GLU A 235 -1.17 7.35 12.36
C GLU A 235 -0.21 8.49 11.98
N PHE A 236 -0.34 9.05 10.77
CA PHE A 236 0.50 10.15 10.34
C PHE A 236 0.36 11.35 11.28
N SER A 237 1.47 11.94 11.70
CA SER A 237 1.49 13.17 12.49
C SER A 237 1.14 14.42 11.67
N GLY A 238 1.32 14.32 10.36
CA GLY A 238 1.04 15.37 9.38
C GLY A 238 1.24 14.85 7.97
N VAL A 239 0.76 15.61 7.00
CA VAL A 239 0.89 15.33 5.57
C VAL A 239 1.33 16.62 4.86
N GLN A 240 2.25 16.51 3.92
CA GLN A 240 2.60 17.63 3.05
C GLN A 240 2.04 17.45 1.64
N ALA A 241 2.03 18.52 0.87
CA ALA A 241 1.82 18.50 -0.58
C ALA A 241 2.70 19.56 -1.25
N LEU A 242 3.14 19.29 -2.46
CA LEU A 242 3.89 20.23 -3.29
C LEU A 242 3.09 20.57 -4.53
N THR A 243 3.03 21.85 -4.89
CA THR A 243 2.34 22.32 -6.09
C THR A 243 3.19 23.34 -6.83
N ARG A 244 3.08 23.39 -8.14
CA ARG A 244 3.59 24.54 -8.90
C ARG A 244 2.74 25.76 -8.57
N GLU A 245 3.35 26.95 -8.54
CA GLU A 245 2.68 28.20 -8.15
C GLU A 245 1.51 28.54 -9.09
N GLU A 246 1.59 28.11 -10.35
CA GLU A 246 0.58 28.30 -11.38
C GLU A 246 -0.59 27.31 -11.28
N ASN A 247 -0.44 26.23 -10.52
CA ASN A 247 -1.46 25.17 -10.39
C ASN A 247 -2.58 25.57 -9.42
N ARG A 248 -3.40 26.54 -9.83
CA ARG A 248 -4.52 27.07 -9.03
C ARG A 248 -5.58 26.02 -8.70
N ALA A 249 -5.70 24.99 -9.54
CA ALA A 249 -6.66 23.90 -9.30
C ALA A 249 -6.24 23.06 -8.08
N ALA A 250 -4.97 22.66 -8.01
CA ALA A 250 -4.44 21.93 -6.85
C ALA A 250 -4.46 22.79 -5.58
N GLU A 251 -4.06 24.09 -5.67
CA GLU A 251 -4.14 25.04 -4.56
C GLU A 251 -5.55 25.09 -3.97
N ALA A 252 -6.59 25.24 -4.81
CA ALA A 252 -7.97 25.32 -4.37
C ALA A 252 -8.44 24.03 -3.65
N VAL A 253 -7.97 22.86 -4.10
CA VAL A 253 -8.27 21.58 -3.44
C VAL A 253 -7.58 21.52 -2.07
N LEU A 254 -6.29 21.85 -1.99
CA LEU A 254 -5.53 21.79 -0.74
C LEU A 254 -6.10 22.76 0.31
N MET A 255 -6.45 23.97 -0.07
CA MET A 255 -7.09 24.95 0.84
C MET A 255 -8.43 24.42 1.40
N ARG A 256 -9.25 23.78 0.56
CA ARG A 256 -10.53 23.17 0.99
C ARG A 256 -10.35 21.95 1.88
N LEU A 257 -9.20 21.30 1.82
CA LEU A 257 -8.81 20.18 2.70
C LEU A 257 -8.15 20.67 4.00
N GLY A 258 -7.95 21.99 4.17
CA GLY A 258 -7.37 22.57 5.38
C GLY A 258 -5.85 22.68 5.37
N PHE A 259 -5.17 22.37 4.26
CA PHE A 259 -3.73 22.58 4.16
C PHE A 259 -3.36 24.07 4.25
N GLN A 260 -2.27 24.33 4.95
CA GLN A 260 -1.70 25.67 5.10
C GLN A 260 -0.46 25.81 4.22
N ARG A 261 -0.32 26.95 3.58
CA ARG A 261 0.85 27.31 2.77
C ARG A 261 2.05 27.58 3.68
N CYS A 262 3.13 26.81 3.52
CA CYS A 262 4.33 26.85 4.38
C CYS A 262 5.58 27.36 3.65
N GLY A 263 5.40 28.12 2.58
CA GLY A 263 6.51 28.74 1.86
C GLY A 263 6.78 28.09 0.50
N VAL A 264 7.97 28.34 0.00
CA VAL A 264 8.44 27.88 -1.31
C VAL A 264 9.65 26.99 -1.11
N THR A 265 9.72 25.90 -1.87
CA THR A 265 10.83 24.95 -1.88
C THR A 265 11.21 24.63 -3.33
N GLN A 266 12.16 23.75 -3.50
CA GLN A 266 12.43 23.12 -4.79
C GLN A 266 11.97 21.67 -4.76
N ALA A 267 11.38 21.21 -5.86
CA ALA A 267 11.01 19.83 -6.11
C ALA A 267 11.29 19.52 -7.58
N ASP A 268 12.01 18.46 -7.84
CA ASP A 268 12.39 18.01 -9.19
C ASP A 268 13.07 19.16 -9.99
N GLY A 269 14.03 19.84 -9.36
CA GLY A 269 14.76 20.97 -9.93
C GLY A 269 13.94 22.23 -10.22
N LYS A 270 12.65 22.26 -9.87
CA LYS A 270 11.73 23.38 -10.14
C LYS A 270 11.15 23.94 -8.85
N LYS A 271 10.82 25.24 -8.89
CA LYS A 271 10.18 25.95 -7.77
C LYS A 271 8.80 25.36 -7.47
N ALA A 272 8.52 25.06 -6.20
CA ALA A 272 7.25 24.51 -5.74
C ALA A 272 6.78 25.23 -4.46
N VAL A 273 5.47 25.30 -4.28
CA VAL A 273 4.84 25.77 -3.04
C VAL A 273 4.61 24.57 -2.15
N ARG A 274 5.10 24.63 -0.91
CA ARG A 274 4.90 23.62 0.11
C ARG A 274 3.65 23.91 0.93
N TRP A 275 2.83 22.90 1.09
CA TRP A 275 1.60 22.88 1.89
C TRP A 275 1.73 21.82 2.97
N ILE A 276 1.19 22.10 4.16
CA ILE A 276 1.22 21.15 5.30
C ILE A 276 -0.16 21.12 5.94
N LEU A 277 -0.59 19.93 6.34
CA LEU A 277 -1.73 19.68 7.22
C LEU A 277 -1.25 18.78 8.36
N LEU A 278 -1.37 19.25 9.60
CA LEU A 278 -1.03 18.48 10.79
C LEU A 278 -2.26 17.76 11.35
N ARG A 279 -2.09 16.55 11.89
CA ARG A 279 -3.16 15.80 12.56
C ARG A 279 -3.88 16.62 13.64
N SER A 280 -3.13 17.41 14.41
CA SER A 280 -3.67 18.30 15.44
C SER A 280 -4.60 19.39 14.94
N GLN A 281 -4.61 19.66 13.62
CA GLN A 281 -5.47 20.65 12.98
C GLN A 281 -6.79 20.05 12.46
N VAL A 282 -6.91 18.73 12.47
CA VAL A 282 -8.11 18.00 12.04
C VAL A 282 -8.98 17.71 13.28
N PRO A 283 -10.25 18.14 13.29
CA PRO A 283 -11.13 17.87 14.42
C PRO A 283 -11.27 16.39 14.70
N SER A 284 -11.21 15.99 15.97
CA SER A 284 -11.37 14.57 16.37
C SER A 284 -12.70 13.96 15.93
N SER A 285 -13.73 14.78 15.74
CA SER A 285 -15.04 14.34 15.22
C SER A 285 -15.01 13.94 13.73
N GLU A 286 -13.98 14.33 12.98
CA GLU A 286 -13.78 13.94 11.59
C GLU A 286 -12.86 12.73 11.45
N LEU A 287 -12.14 12.37 12.53
CA LEU A 287 -11.31 11.17 12.58
C LEU A 287 -12.18 10.03 13.12
N LYS A 288 -12.48 9.04 12.31
CA LYS A 288 -13.03 7.77 12.82
C LYS A 288 -11.98 7.17 13.73
N GLU A 289 -12.36 6.75 14.94
CA GLU A 289 -11.50 5.89 15.73
C GLU A 289 -11.27 4.62 14.91
N GLY A 290 -10.04 4.45 14.44
CA GLY A 290 -9.61 3.24 13.74
C GLY A 290 -9.76 2.06 14.71
N GLY A 291 -10.41 0.99 14.27
CA GLY A 291 -10.25 -0.29 14.94
C GLY A 291 -8.75 -0.63 14.96
N GLU A 292 -8.27 -1.20 16.05
CA GLU A 292 -6.87 -1.58 16.26
C GLU A 292 -6.33 -2.39 15.07
N LYS A 293 -5.71 -1.70 14.12
CA LYS A 293 -4.89 -2.31 13.09
C LYS A 293 -3.46 -1.84 13.31
N PRO A 294 -2.50 -2.76 13.39
CA PRO A 294 -1.10 -2.36 13.50
C PRO A 294 -0.71 -1.56 12.27
N ALA A 295 -0.37 -0.30 12.48
CA ALA A 295 0.31 0.49 11.47
C ALA A 295 1.68 -0.15 11.21
N PRO A 296 2.11 -0.29 9.96
CA PRO A 296 3.46 -0.71 9.67
C PRO A 296 4.42 0.27 10.33
N GLN A 297 5.18 -0.22 11.34
CA GLN A 297 6.19 0.59 12.03
C GLN A 297 7.38 0.79 11.12
N TRP A 298 7.37 1.91 10.40
CA TRP A 298 8.54 2.32 9.65
C TRP A 298 9.58 2.94 10.60
N LYS A 299 10.72 2.29 10.75
CA LYS A 299 11.92 2.79 11.45
C LYS A 299 12.93 3.34 10.45
N GLY A 300 12.65 4.49 9.91
CA GLY A 300 13.53 5.58 9.51
C GLY A 300 14.85 5.33 8.75
N GLU A 301 15.05 4.22 8.06
CA GLU A 301 16.15 4.07 7.08
C GLU A 301 15.57 3.53 5.79
N ASP A 302 15.83 4.23 4.66
CA ASP A 302 15.36 3.80 3.34
C ASP A 302 16.16 2.56 2.88
N PRO A 303 15.61 1.33 2.94
CA PRO A 303 16.35 0.12 2.60
C PRO A 303 16.29 -0.24 1.11
N CYS A 304 15.50 0.48 0.32
CA CYS A 304 15.32 0.19 -1.10
C CYS A 304 15.41 1.49 -1.88
N GLY A 305 16.53 1.74 -2.54
CA GLY A 305 16.63 2.75 -3.59
C GLY A 305 15.54 2.50 -4.63
N ILE A 306 14.31 2.97 -4.36
CA ILE A 306 13.26 3.04 -5.37
C ILE A 306 13.72 4.13 -6.31
N PRO A 307 13.99 3.82 -7.59
CA PRO A 307 14.42 4.83 -8.52
C PRO A 307 13.33 5.90 -8.57
N ASP A 308 13.66 7.12 -8.11
CA ASP A 308 12.88 8.29 -8.43
C ASP A 308 12.74 8.33 -9.95
N ARG A 309 11.55 8.62 -10.48
CA ARG A 309 11.36 8.79 -11.93
C ARG A 309 12.30 9.84 -12.50
N SER A 310 12.77 10.79 -11.69
CA SER A 310 13.80 11.77 -12.06
C SER A 310 15.17 11.15 -12.36
N VAL A 311 15.42 9.89 -11.95
CA VAL A 311 16.67 9.16 -12.25
C VAL A 311 16.63 8.45 -13.60
N TRP A 312 15.44 8.37 -14.23
CA TRP A 312 15.23 7.77 -15.55
C TRP A 312 15.23 8.81 -16.69
N GLU A 313 15.53 10.08 -16.40
CA GLU A 313 15.79 11.06 -17.44
C GLU A 313 17.22 10.91 -17.97
N GLU A 314 17.28 10.44 -19.16
CA GLU A 314 18.11 10.55 -20.36
C GLU A 314 18.82 9.26 -20.79
N PRO A 315 18.44 8.73 -21.94
CA PRO A 315 19.46 8.39 -22.91
C PRO A 315 19.84 9.71 -23.61
N ALA A 316 21.06 10.20 -23.33
CA ALA A 316 21.65 11.28 -24.09
C ALA A 316 21.75 10.91 -25.59
N PRO A 317 21.89 11.91 -26.47
CA PRO A 317 21.58 11.90 -27.89
C PRO A 317 22.36 10.90 -28.72
#